data_e634d83c09e687548fb188c69f4c3b07
#
_entry.id   e634d83c09e687548fb188c69f4c3b07
#
_cell.length_a   1.000
_cell.length_b   1.000
_cell.length_c   1.000
_cell.angle_alpha   90.00
_cell.angle_beta   90.00
_cell.angle_gamma   90.00
#
_symmetry.space_group_name_H-M   'P 1'
#
loop_
_entity.id
_entity.type
_entity.pdbx_description
1 polymer ?
#
loop_
_entity_poly.entity_id
_entity_poly.type
_entity_poly.pdbx_seq_one_letter_code
_entity_poly.pdbx_strand_id
1 'polypeptide(L)'
;ERSKGKGKMRAEQRPTFDVYVTFPEFATLKFDFRSRFEYRDKHGSDAYMRYRERLRLRTSWSVTDFKISPYAFEEMFFSDKTDTDRADLFDRSRAQIGLSFRPVPSLKNLSCNIYYMVQHDMTNHSSTWTPTNVYGLECT
;
A
#
# COMPACT_ATOMS: atom_id res chain seq x y z
N GLU A 1 14.21 39.37 -3.79
CA GLU A 1 14.50 38.69 -2.48
C GLU A 1 13.79 37.35 -2.46
N ARG A 2 14.53 36.26 -2.69
CA ARG A 2 13.98 34.89 -2.62
C ARG A 2 14.05 34.44 -1.15
N SER A 3 12.91 34.43 -0.48
CA SER A 3 12.75 33.77 0.81
C SER A 3 13.03 32.28 0.66
N LYS A 4 14.20 31.83 1.10
CA LYS A 4 14.52 30.41 1.29
C LYS A 4 13.75 29.92 2.52
N GLY A 5 12.57 29.33 2.30
CA GLY A 5 11.86 28.60 3.34
C GLY A 5 12.74 27.46 3.85
N LYS A 6 13.30 27.62 5.07
CA LYS A 6 13.94 26.54 5.81
C LYS A 6 12.89 25.46 6.07
N GLY A 7 12.88 24.40 5.28
CA GLY A 7 12.10 23.21 5.56
C GLY A 7 12.54 22.63 6.90
N LYS A 8 11.77 22.90 7.97
CA LYS A 8 11.98 22.25 9.26
C LYS A 8 11.70 20.76 9.05
N MET A 9 12.71 19.91 9.18
CA MET A 9 12.50 18.47 9.32
C MET A 9 11.60 18.26 10.54
N ARG A 10 10.39 17.73 10.30
CA ARG A 10 9.48 17.34 11.38
C ARG A 10 9.73 15.86 11.68
N ALA A 11 10.12 15.58 12.91
CA ALA A 11 10.22 14.21 13.38
C ALA A 11 8.80 13.61 13.48
N GLU A 12 8.63 12.40 12.94
CA GLU A 12 7.40 11.61 13.08
C GLU A 12 7.78 10.28 13.74
N GLN A 13 7.12 9.96 14.84
CA GLN A 13 7.19 8.62 15.45
C GLN A 13 6.04 7.78 14.88
N ARG A 14 6.36 6.56 14.45
CA ARG A 14 5.39 5.68 13.80
C ARG A 14 5.57 4.22 14.25
N PRO A 15 5.24 3.90 15.50
CA PRO A 15 5.15 2.49 15.90
C PRO A 15 4.06 1.79 15.06
N THR A 16 4.38 0.58 14.59
CA THR A 16 3.48 -0.22 13.76
C THR A 16 3.36 -1.63 14.32
N PHE A 17 2.17 -2.20 14.21
CA PHE A 17 1.90 -3.59 14.54
C PHE A 17 1.20 -4.25 13.36
N ASP A 18 1.73 -5.37 12.87
CA ASP A 18 1.22 -6.13 11.73
C ASP A 18 0.70 -7.50 12.15
N VAL A 19 -0.50 -7.83 11.70
CA VAL A 19 -1.06 -9.18 11.74
C VAL A 19 -1.13 -9.72 10.33
N TYR A 20 -0.57 -10.92 10.12
CA TYR A 20 -0.61 -11.62 8.84
C TYR A 20 -1.38 -12.91 8.97
N VAL A 21 -2.29 -13.15 8.04
CA VAL A 21 -3.01 -14.42 7.89
C VAL A 21 -2.74 -14.92 6.47
N THR A 22 -2.14 -16.11 6.37
CA THR A 22 -1.94 -16.79 5.09
C THR A 22 -2.94 -17.95 5.04
N PHE A 23 -3.78 -17.95 4.02
CA PHE A 23 -4.75 -19.02 3.82
C PHE A 23 -4.09 -20.23 3.15
N PRO A 24 -4.63 -21.43 3.36
CA PRO A 24 -4.20 -22.60 2.62
C PRO A 24 -4.23 -22.35 1.10
N GLU A 25 -3.21 -22.86 0.41
CA GLU A 25 -3.13 -22.76 -1.04
C GLU A 25 -4.25 -23.57 -1.69
N PHE A 26 -5.00 -22.95 -2.59
CA PHE A 26 -6.01 -23.63 -3.40
C PHE A 26 -5.55 -23.69 -4.85
N ALA A 27 -5.26 -24.89 -5.34
CA ALA A 27 -4.60 -25.12 -6.61
C ALA A 27 -3.24 -24.37 -6.67
N THR A 28 -3.13 -23.30 -7.46
CA THR A 28 -1.94 -22.46 -7.56
C THR A 28 -2.15 -21.06 -6.96
N LEU A 29 -3.33 -20.82 -6.39
CA LEU A 29 -3.73 -19.53 -5.85
C LEU A 29 -3.37 -19.44 -4.38
N LYS A 30 -2.74 -18.35 -4.01
CA LYS A 30 -2.38 -18.00 -2.63
C LYS A 30 -3.08 -16.73 -2.23
N PHE A 31 -3.82 -16.80 -1.13
CA PHE A 31 -4.46 -15.65 -0.51
C PHE A 31 -3.70 -15.28 0.75
N ASP A 32 -3.44 -14.01 0.92
CA ASP A 32 -2.95 -13.48 2.18
C ASP A 32 -3.68 -12.20 2.57
N PHE A 33 -3.93 -12.07 3.86
CA PHE A 33 -4.54 -10.91 4.49
C PHE A 33 -3.53 -10.28 5.43
N ARG A 34 -3.46 -8.96 5.45
CA ARG A 34 -2.67 -8.20 6.39
C ARG A 34 -3.50 -7.09 7.02
N SER A 35 -3.53 -7.08 8.33
CA SER A 35 -4.01 -5.96 9.12
C SER A 35 -2.84 -5.22 9.72
N ARG A 36 -2.77 -3.91 9.54
CA ARG A 36 -1.71 -3.05 10.07
C ARG A 36 -2.30 -1.93 10.90
N PHE A 37 -1.79 -1.80 12.10
CA PHE A 37 -2.08 -0.71 13.02
C PHE A 37 -0.88 0.23 13.08
N GLU A 38 -1.10 1.52 12.83
CA GLU A 38 -0.06 2.56 12.88
C GLU A 38 -0.51 3.64 13.86
N TYR A 39 0.28 3.89 14.89
CA TYR A 39 0.14 5.10 15.68
C TYR A 39 1.05 6.16 15.08
N ARG A 40 0.52 7.33 14.79
CA ARG A 40 1.25 8.42 14.17
C ARG A 40 1.26 9.62 15.07
N ASP A 41 2.44 9.96 15.58
CA ASP A 41 2.72 11.17 16.33
C ASP A 41 3.63 12.06 15.49
N LYS A 42 3.07 13.16 15.02
CA LYS A 42 3.81 14.17 14.25
C LYS A 42 4.01 15.38 15.12
N HIS A 43 5.25 15.75 15.36
CA HIS A 43 5.56 16.95 16.14
C HIS A 43 4.80 18.19 15.61
N GLY A 44 3.91 18.75 16.43
CA GLY A 44 3.08 19.92 16.11
C GLY A 44 1.76 19.63 15.39
N SER A 45 1.26 18.40 15.45
CA SER A 45 -0.11 18.03 15.08
C SER A 45 -0.62 16.96 16.05
N ASP A 46 -1.94 16.79 16.13
CA ASP A 46 -2.53 15.76 16.98
C ASP A 46 -2.11 14.38 16.52
N ALA A 47 -1.82 13.52 17.49
CA ALA A 47 -1.53 12.11 17.24
C ALA A 47 -2.83 11.39 16.83
N TYR A 48 -2.72 10.40 15.93
CA TYR A 48 -3.88 9.64 15.47
C TYR A 48 -3.51 8.18 15.17
N MET A 49 -4.53 7.31 15.22
CA MET A 49 -4.42 5.92 14.83
C MET A 49 -4.78 5.76 13.35
N ARG A 50 -4.08 4.86 12.68
CA ARG A 50 -4.36 4.48 11.32
C ARG A 50 -4.39 2.97 11.20
N TYR A 51 -5.42 2.47 10.53
CA TYR A 51 -5.59 1.05 10.23
C TYR A 51 -5.47 0.84 8.73
N ARG A 52 -4.83 -0.27 8.35
CA ARG A 52 -4.77 -0.72 6.95
C ARG A 52 -5.13 -2.18 6.88
N GLU A 53 -6.08 -2.49 6.05
CA GLU A 53 -6.49 -3.85 5.73
C GLU A 53 -6.12 -4.14 4.28
N ARG A 54 -5.37 -5.22 4.05
CA ARG A 54 -4.98 -5.61 2.71
C ARG A 54 -5.30 -7.09 2.46
N LEU A 55 -6.07 -7.35 1.43
CA LEU A 55 -6.27 -8.68 0.87
C LEU A 55 -5.47 -8.79 -0.41
N ARG A 56 -4.61 -9.81 -0.51
CA ARG A 56 -3.81 -10.08 -1.69
C ARG A 56 -4.02 -11.48 -2.20
N LEU A 57 -4.21 -11.57 -3.51
CA LEU A 57 -4.21 -12.79 -4.30
C LEU A 57 -2.95 -12.85 -5.15
N ARG A 58 -2.30 -14.00 -5.19
CA ARG A 58 -1.14 -14.25 -6.07
C ARG A 58 -1.13 -15.68 -6.57
N THR A 59 -0.51 -15.87 -7.72
CA THR A 59 -0.19 -17.18 -8.25
C THR A 59 1.25 -17.19 -8.77
N SER A 60 1.79 -18.33 -9.11
CA SER A 60 3.14 -18.45 -9.67
C SER A 60 3.14 -19.47 -10.78
N TRP A 61 3.65 -19.05 -11.91
CA TRP A 61 3.83 -19.91 -13.08
C TRP A 61 5.32 -19.99 -13.44
N SER A 62 5.77 -21.16 -13.81
CA SER A 62 7.11 -21.36 -14.34
C SER A 62 6.99 -21.69 -15.82
N VAL A 63 7.58 -20.84 -16.65
CA VAL A 63 7.66 -21.04 -18.10
C VAL A 63 9.13 -21.19 -18.43
N THR A 64 9.56 -22.44 -18.64
CA THR A 64 10.99 -22.78 -18.72
C THR A 64 11.77 -22.32 -17.49
N ASP A 65 12.77 -21.45 -17.66
CA ASP A 65 13.60 -20.91 -16.57
C ASP A 65 13.04 -19.61 -15.97
N PHE A 66 11.95 -19.09 -16.51
CA PHE A 66 11.34 -17.86 -16.02
C PHE A 66 10.23 -18.14 -15.02
N LYS A 67 10.31 -17.52 -13.87
CA LYS A 67 9.23 -17.51 -12.88
C LYS A 67 8.47 -16.21 -12.98
N ILE A 68 7.18 -16.29 -13.26
CA ILE A 68 6.25 -15.18 -13.38
C ILE A 68 5.20 -15.34 -12.28
N SER A 69 4.93 -14.29 -11.55
CA SER A 69 3.99 -14.29 -10.43
C SER A 69 3.00 -13.13 -10.57
N PRO A 70 1.87 -13.33 -11.26
CA PRO A 70 0.79 -12.37 -11.26
C PRO A 70 0.21 -12.21 -9.86
N TYR A 71 -0.19 -11.00 -9.53
CA TYR A 71 -0.85 -10.70 -8.27
C TYR A 71 -1.87 -9.59 -8.43
N ALA A 72 -2.83 -9.58 -7.51
CA ALA A 72 -3.75 -8.48 -7.30
C ALA A 72 -3.90 -8.26 -5.80
N PHE A 73 -4.10 -7.01 -5.38
CA PHE A 73 -4.49 -6.72 -4.01
C PHE A 73 -5.44 -5.53 -3.95
N GLU A 74 -6.21 -5.52 -2.87
CA GLU A 74 -6.95 -4.36 -2.44
C GLU A 74 -6.48 -3.99 -1.02
N GLU A 75 -6.29 -2.69 -0.79
CA GLU A 75 -5.87 -2.14 0.47
C GLU A 75 -6.78 -0.97 0.86
N MET A 76 -7.36 -1.04 2.04
CA MET A 76 -8.22 -0.03 2.63
C MET A 76 -7.51 0.67 3.77
N PHE A 77 -7.73 1.97 3.89
CA PHE A 77 -7.12 2.81 4.91
C PHE A 77 -8.21 3.48 5.74
N PHE A 78 -8.07 3.37 7.04
CA PHE A 78 -8.96 3.99 8.02
C PHE A 78 -8.13 4.83 8.97
N SER A 79 -8.60 6.00 9.34
CA SER A 79 -7.95 6.84 10.35
C SER A 79 -8.95 7.49 11.28
N ASP A 80 -8.60 7.62 12.54
CA ASP A 80 -9.40 8.28 13.58
C ASP A 80 -9.05 9.75 13.77
N LYS A 81 -8.64 10.43 12.72
CA LYS A 81 -8.35 11.87 12.81
C LYS A 81 -9.58 12.63 13.31
N THR A 82 -9.46 13.19 14.51
CA THR A 82 -10.51 13.96 15.18
C THR A 82 -10.69 15.38 14.62
N ASP A 83 -9.95 15.76 13.59
CA ASP A 83 -9.83 17.17 13.14
C ASP A 83 -10.95 17.63 12.20
N THR A 84 -12.04 16.88 12.07
CA THR A 84 -13.20 17.34 11.30
C THR A 84 -14.48 16.71 11.84
N ASP A 85 -15.58 17.45 11.77
CA ASP A 85 -16.97 17.10 12.10
C ASP A 85 -17.51 15.84 11.36
N ARG A 86 -16.62 14.96 10.88
CA ARG A 86 -16.95 13.74 10.12
C ARG A 86 -16.48 12.50 10.85
N ALA A 87 -17.44 11.67 11.16
CA ALA A 87 -17.25 10.32 11.65
C ALA A 87 -16.75 9.32 10.56
N ASP A 88 -16.29 9.78 9.42
CA ASP A 88 -15.83 8.92 8.32
C ASP A 88 -14.41 8.43 8.60
N LEU A 89 -14.32 7.24 9.19
CA LEU A 89 -13.05 6.56 9.46
C LEU A 89 -12.32 6.15 8.19
N PHE A 90 -13.01 6.04 7.05
CA PHE A 90 -12.46 5.52 5.80
C PHE A 90 -11.84 6.63 4.96
N ASP A 91 -10.50 6.61 4.79
CA ASP A 91 -9.73 7.67 4.14
C ASP A 91 -9.42 7.39 2.68
N ARG A 92 -9.15 6.12 2.37
CA ARG A 92 -8.53 5.75 1.09
C ARG A 92 -8.74 4.30 0.76
N SER A 93 -8.85 3.99 -0.52
CA SER A 93 -8.69 2.64 -1.03
C SER A 93 -7.63 2.58 -2.13
N ARG A 94 -7.00 1.41 -2.28
CA ARG A 94 -6.10 1.09 -3.38
C ARG A 94 -6.41 -0.28 -3.92
N ALA A 95 -6.59 -0.35 -5.22
CA ALA A 95 -6.61 -1.63 -5.94
C ALA A 95 -5.40 -1.68 -6.87
N GLN A 96 -4.65 -2.77 -6.83
CA GLN A 96 -3.46 -2.95 -7.66
C GLN A 96 -3.47 -4.32 -8.30
N ILE A 97 -3.12 -4.35 -9.57
CA ILE A 97 -2.77 -5.58 -10.30
C ILE A 97 -1.33 -5.47 -10.77
N GLY A 98 -0.61 -6.57 -10.79
CA GLY A 98 0.79 -6.54 -11.19
C GLY A 98 1.33 -7.91 -11.55
N LEU A 99 2.53 -7.85 -12.08
CA LEU A 99 3.32 -9.00 -12.49
C LEU A 99 4.71 -8.90 -11.87
N SER A 100 5.05 -9.87 -11.05
CA SER A 100 6.39 -10.04 -10.49
C SER A 100 7.15 -11.07 -11.31
N PHE A 101 8.38 -10.77 -11.71
CA PHE A 101 9.19 -11.67 -12.52
C PHE A 101 10.68 -11.50 -12.26
N ARG A 102 11.45 -12.50 -12.62
CA ARG A 102 12.91 -12.46 -12.59
C ARG A 102 13.43 -12.33 -14.01
N PRO A 103 13.98 -11.15 -14.40
CA PRO A 103 14.42 -10.91 -15.78
C PRO A 103 15.64 -11.76 -16.17
N VAL A 104 16.47 -12.11 -15.19
CA VAL A 104 17.70 -12.91 -15.39
C VAL A 104 17.71 -14.06 -14.41
N PRO A 105 17.51 -15.32 -14.84
CA PRO A 105 17.44 -16.49 -13.96
C PRO A 105 18.69 -16.71 -13.09
N SER A 106 19.87 -16.36 -13.61
CA SER A 106 21.15 -16.48 -12.88
C SER A 106 21.29 -15.47 -11.74
N LEU A 107 20.57 -14.35 -11.78
CA LEU A 107 20.58 -13.32 -10.74
C LEU A 107 19.42 -13.56 -9.76
N LYS A 108 19.62 -14.48 -8.83
CA LYS A 108 18.57 -14.92 -7.88
C LYS A 108 17.98 -13.77 -7.04
N ASN A 109 18.75 -12.71 -6.84
CA ASN A 109 18.36 -11.57 -6.02
C ASN A 109 17.69 -10.43 -6.82
N LEU A 110 17.67 -10.53 -8.17
CA LEU A 110 17.01 -9.52 -9.00
C LEU A 110 15.56 -9.93 -9.25
N SER A 111 14.63 -9.13 -8.77
CA SER A 111 13.20 -9.24 -9.09
C SER A 111 12.65 -7.92 -9.58
N CYS A 112 11.79 -7.96 -10.58
CA CYS A 112 11.11 -6.80 -11.12
C CYS A 112 9.60 -6.97 -10.99
N ASN A 113 8.93 -5.86 -10.73
CA ASN A 113 7.47 -5.76 -10.66
C ASN A 113 6.99 -4.71 -11.65
N ILE A 114 6.05 -5.09 -12.52
CA ILE A 114 5.28 -4.13 -13.32
C ILE A 114 3.88 -4.11 -12.74
N TYR A 115 3.31 -2.94 -12.51
CA TYR A 115 1.99 -2.84 -11.94
C TYR A 115 1.19 -1.64 -12.44
N TYR A 116 -0.11 -1.78 -12.29
CA TYR A 116 -1.09 -0.73 -12.40
C TYR A 116 -1.88 -0.64 -11.10
N MET A 117 -2.04 0.56 -10.58
CA MET A 117 -2.75 0.83 -9.34
C MET A 117 -3.76 1.97 -9.54
N VAL A 118 -4.95 1.78 -9.02
CA VAL A 118 -5.94 2.83 -8.85
C VAL A 118 -6.04 3.15 -7.37
N GLN A 119 -5.86 4.40 -7.03
CA GLN A 119 -6.04 4.90 -5.68
C GLN A 119 -7.22 5.87 -5.66
N HIS A 120 -8.11 5.68 -4.71
CA HIS A 120 -9.20 6.59 -4.43
C HIS A 120 -8.94 7.27 -3.08
N ASP A 121 -8.83 8.57 -3.09
CA ASP A 121 -8.68 9.39 -1.89
C ASP A 121 -10.01 10.10 -1.60
N MET A 122 -10.44 10.08 -0.33
CA MET A 122 -11.56 10.89 0.11
C MET A 122 -11.04 12.30 0.43
N THR A 123 -11.59 13.29 -0.27
CA THR A 123 -11.20 14.68 -0.05
C THR A 123 -11.99 15.26 1.14
N ASN A 124 -11.32 15.90 2.08
CA ASN A 124 -11.89 16.41 3.32
C ASN A 124 -13.04 17.43 3.18
N HIS A 125 -13.30 17.96 1.98
CA HIS A 125 -14.30 19.02 1.76
C HIS A 125 -15.47 18.62 0.87
N SER A 126 -15.44 17.46 0.27
CA SER A 126 -16.54 16.93 -0.53
C SER A 126 -16.60 15.43 -0.33
N SER A 127 -17.80 14.87 -0.30
CA SER A 127 -18.00 13.39 -0.30
C SER A 127 -17.55 12.76 -1.63
N THR A 128 -16.64 13.39 -2.34
CA THR A 128 -16.22 13.01 -3.68
C THR A 128 -14.91 12.24 -3.61
N TRP A 129 -14.91 11.05 -4.17
CA TRP A 129 -13.73 10.22 -4.35
C TRP A 129 -12.94 10.71 -5.56
N THR A 130 -11.67 11.00 -5.37
CA THR A 130 -10.77 11.39 -6.46
C THR A 130 -9.90 10.19 -6.85
N PRO A 131 -10.08 9.62 -8.05
CA PRO A 131 -9.23 8.53 -8.52
C PRO A 131 -7.88 9.04 -9.00
N THR A 132 -6.83 8.33 -8.63
CA THR A 132 -5.46 8.53 -9.13
C THR A 132 -4.95 7.22 -9.72
N ASN A 133 -4.51 7.26 -10.97
CA ASN A 133 -3.95 6.12 -11.66
C ASN A 133 -2.42 6.17 -11.58
N VAL A 134 -1.81 5.06 -11.21
CA VAL A 134 -0.35 4.92 -11.09
C VAL A 134 0.12 3.69 -11.87
N TYR A 135 1.12 3.89 -12.70
CA TYR A 135 1.85 2.82 -13.38
C TYR A 135 3.26 2.76 -12.81
N GLY A 136 3.75 1.58 -12.52
CA GLY A 136 5.06 1.43 -11.93
C GLY A 136 5.85 0.26 -12.49
N LEU A 137 7.19 0.46 -12.52
CA LEU A 137 8.19 -0.58 -12.71
C LEU A 137 9.20 -0.42 -11.57
N GLU A 138 9.36 -1.47 -10.79
CA GLU A 138 10.30 -1.52 -9.67
C GLU A 138 11.17 -2.75 -9.82
N CYS A 139 12.49 -2.60 -9.69
CA CYS A 139 13.45 -3.72 -9.66
C CYS A 139 14.27 -3.64 -8.36
N THR A 140 14.40 -4.75 -7.68
CA THR A 140 15.10 -4.89 -6.39
C THR A 140 15.99 -6.14 -6.41
#